data_c72d0dcb154066b79f83e72f2b308daa
#
_entry.id   c72d0dcb154066b79f83e72f2b308daa
#
_cell.length_a   1.000
_cell.length_b   1.000
_cell.length_c   1.000
_cell.angle_alpha   90.00
_cell.angle_beta   90.00
_cell.angle_gamma   90.00
#
_symmetry.space_group_name_H-M   'P 1'
#
loop_
_entity.id
_entity.type
_entity.pdbx_description
1 polymer ?
#
loop_
_entity_poly.entity_id
_entity_poly.type
_entity_poly.pdbx_seq_one_letter_code
_entity_poly.pdbx_strand_id
1 'polypeptide(L)'
;RIGMAAVVPGQQKNQVKIAIDFVGGSLTKLTDANSVKARVNTARDVTINNIRAVRNPHTNGWRLSFLVPTKALESPLNLRAYLADANGGGLTETWNYRLANP
;
A
#
# COMPACT_ATOMS: atom_id res chain seq x y z
N ARG A 1 8.64 3.67 -9.06
CA ARG A 1 8.70 4.79 -8.11
C ARG A 1 7.33 5.10 -7.53
N ILE A 2 7.33 5.77 -6.40
CA ILE A 2 6.12 6.25 -5.79
C ILE A 2 5.68 7.52 -6.51
N GLY A 3 4.49 7.50 -7.12
CA GLY A 3 3.94 8.67 -7.78
C GLY A 3 3.14 9.53 -6.82
N MET A 4 2.29 8.91 -6.00
CA MET A 4 1.44 9.62 -5.05
C MET A 4 1.06 8.67 -3.93
N ALA A 5 0.99 9.19 -2.72
CA ALA A 5 0.49 8.43 -1.59
C ALA A 5 -0.50 9.30 -0.80
N ALA A 6 -1.57 8.69 -0.33
CA ALA A 6 -2.61 9.38 0.41
C ALA A 6 -3.04 8.58 1.63
N VAL A 7 -3.23 9.29 2.73
CA VAL A 7 -3.85 8.76 3.94
C VAL A 7 -5.23 9.39 4.04
N VAL A 8 -6.28 8.56 4.00
CA VAL A 8 -7.65 9.03 3.97
C VAL A 8 -8.36 8.62 5.26
N PRO A 9 -8.44 9.50 6.26
CA PRO A 9 -9.15 9.19 7.50
C PRO A 9 -10.67 9.24 7.28
N GLY A 10 -11.39 8.45 8.05
CA GLY A 10 -12.83 8.61 8.21
C GLY A 10 -13.74 7.99 7.17
N GLN A 11 -13.24 7.33 6.14
CA GLN A 11 -14.10 6.67 5.16
C GLN A 11 -14.70 5.37 5.71
N GLN A 12 -13.95 4.68 6.54
CA GLN A 12 -14.42 3.49 7.22
C GLN A 12 -14.41 3.77 8.72
N LYS A 13 -15.49 3.42 9.38
CA LYS A 13 -15.57 3.61 10.82
C LYS A 13 -14.45 2.82 11.50
N ASN A 14 -13.67 3.49 12.35
CA ASN A 14 -12.58 2.90 13.12
C ASN A 14 -11.42 2.40 12.25
N GLN A 15 -11.30 2.89 11.01
CA GLN A 15 -10.19 2.52 10.14
C GLN A 15 -9.68 3.72 9.35
N VAL A 16 -8.40 3.67 8.99
CA VAL A 16 -7.75 4.64 8.14
C VAL A 16 -7.37 3.95 6.84
N LYS A 17 -7.75 4.52 5.71
CA LYS A 17 -7.39 3.99 4.41
C LYS A 17 -6.09 4.62 3.93
N ILE A 18 -5.18 3.79 3.42
CA ILE A 18 -3.94 4.24 2.81
C ILE A 18 -3.93 3.75 1.38
N ALA A 19 -3.59 4.64 0.45
CA ALA A 19 -3.46 4.33 -0.97
C ALA A 19 -2.16 4.91 -1.49
N ILE A 20 -1.38 4.08 -2.19
CA ILE A 20 -0.07 4.45 -2.73
C ILE A 20 -0.07 4.12 -4.21
N ASP A 21 0.16 5.12 -5.06
CA ASP A 21 0.29 4.91 -6.50
C ASP A 21 1.76 4.73 -6.85
N PHE A 22 2.09 3.54 -7.38
CA PHE A 22 3.43 3.25 -7.90
C PHE A 22 3.38 3.39 -9.42
N VAL A 23 4.34 4.09 -9.98
CA VAL A 23 4.38 4.41 -11.41
C VAL A 23 5.75 4.12 -12.00
N GLY A 24 5.77 3.93 -13.32
CA GLY A 24 7.01 3.84 -14.09
C GLY A 24 7.63 2.45 -14.12
N GLY A 25 8.75 2.35 -14.80
CA GLY A 25 9.52 1.12 -14.91
C GLY A 25 8.74 -0.03 -15.52
N SER A 26 9.00 -1.23 -15.01
CA SER A 26 8.35 -2.45 -15.51
C SER A 26 6.85 -2.51 -15.20
N LEU A 27 6.36 -1.66 -14.30
CA LEU A 27 4.94 -1.66 -13.94
C LEU A 27 4.02 -1.35 -15.11
N THR A 28 4.49 -0.53 -16.05
CA THR A 28 3.68 -0.15 -17.22
C THR A 28 3.35 -1.33 -18.11
N LYS A 29 4.16 -2.37 -18.08
CA LYS A 29 4.00 -3.58 -18.89
C LYS A 29 3.19 -4.66 -18.19
N LEU A 30 2.94 -4.53 -16.89
CA LEU A 30 2.23 -5.54 -16.12
C LEU A 30 0.74 -5.23 -16.14
N THR A 31 -0.02 -6.09 -16.80
CA THR A 31 -1.48 -5.94 -16.92
C THR A 31 -2.24 -7.03 -16.20
N ASP A 32 -1.55 -8.12 -15.80
CA ASP A 32 -2.18 -9.26 -15.13
C ASP A 32 -2.13 -9.04 -13.61
N ALA A 33 -3.30 -9.01 -12.99
CA ALA A 33 -3.41 -8.83 -11.55
C ALA A 33 -2.70 -9.93 -10.75
N ASN A 34 -2.54 -11.12 -11.33
CA ASN A 34 -1.83 -12.22 -10.67
C ASN A 34 -0.31 -12.05 -10.67
N SER A 35 0.20 -11.13 -11.47
CA SER A 35 1.64 -10.87 -11.57
C SER A 35 2.12 -9.84 -10.54
N VAL A 36 1.20 -9.17 -9.86
CA VAL A 36 1.54 -8.08 -8.94
C VAL A 36 0.90 -8.37 -7.58
N LYS A 37 1.72 -8.41 -6.55
CA LYS A 37 1.27 -8.67 -5.17
C LYS A 37 1.57 -7.47 -4.30
N ALA A 38 0.58 -7.09 -3.50
CA ALA A 38 0.77 -6.04 -2.50
C ALA A 38 1.40 -6.63 -1.24
N ARG A 39 2.47 -6.01 -0.77
CA ARG A 39 3.14 -6.41 0.48
C ARG A 39 3.12 -5.25 1.45
N VAL A 40 2.61 -5.50 2.64
CA VAL A 40 2.54 -4.51 3.71
C VAL A 40 3.10 -5.13 4.98
N ASN A 41 4.07 -4.45 5.58
CA ASN A 41 4.68 -4.88 6.83
C ASN A 41 4.56 -3.78 7.86
N THR A 42 4.43 -4.18 9.12
CA THR A 42 4.34 -3.26 10.24
C THR A 42 5.43 -3.57 11.25
N ALA A 43 5.88 -2.55 11.98
CA ALA A 43 6.89 -2.73 13.03
C ALA A 43 6.33 -3.43 14.27
N ARG A 44 5.01 -3.35 14.46
CA ARG A 44 4.31 -4.06 15.52
C ARG A 44 3.34 -5.08 14.91
N ASP A 45 2.90 -6.04 15.70
CA ASP A 45 1.92 -7.02 15.25
C ASP A 45 0.55 -6.36 15.19
N VAL A 46 0.16 -5.94 14.01
CA VAL A 46 -1.11 -5.26 13.74
C VAL A 46 -1.76 -5.93 12.54
N THR A 47 -3.04 -6.23 12.64
CA THR A 47 -3.79 -6.78 11.52
C THR A 47 -4.15 -5.69 10.54
N ILE A 48 -3.62 -5.78 9.32
CA ILE A 48 -3.93 -4.87 8.22
C ILE A 48 -5.01 -5.51 7.36
N ASN A 49 -6.05 -4.74 7.05
CA ASN A 49 -7.21 -5.25 6.32
C ASN A 49 -7.24 -4.76 4.88
N ASN A 50 -7.89 -5.53 4.01
CA ASN A 50 -8.16 -5.17 2.62
C ASN A 50 -6.91 -4.76 1.84
N ILE A 51 -5.85 -5.55 1.98
CA ILE A 51 -4.61 -5.31 1.23
C ILE A 51 -4.89 -5.65 -0.24
N ARG A 52 -4.71 -4.67 -1.13
CA ARG A 52 -5.00 -4.81 -2.56
C ARG A 52 -3.95 -4.16 -3.42
N ALA A 53 -3.73 -4.75 -4.60
CA ALA A 53 -2.98 -4.13 -5.68
C ALA A 53 -3.90 -4.09 -6.90
N VAL A 54 -4.16 -2.89 -7.41
CA VAL A 54 -5.07 -2.68 -8.55
C VAL A 54 -4.36 -1.81 -9.58
N ARG A 55 -4.45 -2.21 -10.85
CA ARG A 55 -3.87 -1.42 -11.93
C ARG A 55 -4.59 -0.08 -12.05
N ASN A 56 -3.79 0.98 -12.17
CA ASN A 56 -4.30 2.33 -12.34
C ASN A 56 -4.14 2.72 -13.83
N PRO A 57 -5.22 2.72 -14.62
CA PRO A 57 -5.11 3.00 -16.05
C PRO A 57 -4.75 4.44 -16.35
N HIS A 58 -4.95 5.37 -15.43
CA HIS A 58 -4.60 6.78 -15.64
C HIS A 58 -3.10 7.01 -15.66
N THR A 59 -2.34 6.20 -14.93
CA THR A 59 -0.88 6.33 -14.84
C THR A 59 -0.15 5.18 -15.48
N ASN A 60 -0.87 4.13 -15.90
CA ASN A 60 -0.31 2.83 -16.30
C ASN A 60 0.52 2.19 -15.20
N GLY A 61 0.27 2.58 -13.97
CA GLY A 61 0.94 2.04 -12.79
C GLY A 61 0.00 1.15 -12.00
N TRP A 62 0.31 0.98 -10.72
CA TRP A 62 -0.47 0.15 -9.83
C TRP A 62 -0.70 0.86 -8.51
N ARG A 63 -1.92 0.75 -8.00
CA ARG A 63 -2.28 1.30 -6.69
C ARG A 63 -2.29 0.18 -5.65
N LEU A 64 -1.51 0.36 -4.60
CA LEU A 64 -1.54 -0.48 -3.42
C LEU A 64 -2.40 0.23 -2.38
N SER A 65 -3.40 -0.47 -1.82
CA SER A 65 -4.25 0.11 -0.79
C SER A 65 -4.51 -0.88 0.32
N PHE A 66 -4.78 -0.35 1.51
CA PHE A 66 -5.09 -1.17 2.68
C PHE A 66 -5.75 -0.30 3.75
N LEU A 67 -6.30 -0.98 4.76
CA LEU A 67 -6.96 -0.35 5.90
C LEU A 67 -6.20 -0.66 7.18
N VAL A 68 -5.99 0.36 8.01
CA VAL A 68 -5.33 0.25 9.30
C VAL A 68 -6.36 0.56 10.40
N PRO A 69 -6.56 -0.33 11.38
CA PRO A 69 -7.47 -0.05 12.48
C PRO A 69 -6.99 1.17 13.29
N THR A 70 -7.88 2.11 13.57
CA THR A 70 -7.51 3.29 14.35
C THR A 70 -7.05 2.92 15.77
N LYS A 71 -7.55 1.82 16.29
CA LYS A 71 -7.13 1.31 17.60
C LYS A 71 -5.63 1.02 17.64
N ALA A 72 -5.04 0.58 16.52
CA ALA A 72 -3.61 0.33 16.43
C ALA A 72 -2.77 1.60 16.47
N LEU A 73 -3.41 2.77 16.31
CA LEU A 73 -2.74 4.06 16.24
C LEU A 73 -2.75 4.82 17.56
N GLU A 74 -3.02 4.14 18.67
CA GLU A 74 -2.82 4.72 20.01
C GLU A 74 -1.35 5.12 20.21
N SER A 75 -0.45 4.43 19.50
CA SER A 75 0.96 4.81 19.36
C SER A 75 1.28 4.87 17.87
N PRO A 76 2.24 5.69 17.44
CA PRO A 76 2.63 5.73 16.04
C PRO A 76 3.04 4.36 15.52
N LEU A 77 2.69 4.07 14.27
CA LEU A 77 2.93 2.78 13.62
C LEU A 77 3.81 2.99 12.39
N ASN A 78 4.96 2.32 12.37
CA ASN A 78 5.82 2.34 11.19
C ASN A 78 5.33 1.29 10.20
N LEU A 79 5.09 1.74 8.96
CA LEU A 79 4.56 0.93 7.87
C LEU A 79 5.57 0.84 6.75
N ARG A 80 5.61 -0.32 6.10
CA ARG A 80 6.36 -0.53 4.87
C ARG A 80 5.43 -1.16 3.85
N ALA A 81 5.44 -0.64 2.64
CA ALA A 81 4.58 -1.17 1.59
C ALA A 81 5.33 -1.15 0.25
N TYR A 82 5.16 -2.22 -0.52
CA TYR A 82 5.76 -2.31 -1.85
C TYR A 82 4.99 -3.32 -2.68
N LEU A 83 5.21 -3.28 -3.98
CA LEU A 83 4.67 -4.29 -4.89
C LEU A 83 5.76 -5.32 -5.21
N ALA A 84 5.34 -6.57 -5.27
CA ALA A 84 6.21 -7.70 -5.55
C ALA A 84 5.62 -8.55 -6.69
N ASP A 85 6.48 -9.30 -7.37
CA ASP A 85 6.02 -10.26 -8.37
C ASP A 85 5.51 -11.54 -7.71
N ALA A 86 5.03 -12.49 -8.53
CA ALA A 86 4.48 -13.74 -8.02
C ALA A 86 5.50 -14.60 -7.29
N ASN A 87 6.79 -14.38 -7.53
CA ASN A 87 7.87 -15.12 -6.90
C ASN A 87 8.44 -14.42 -5.67
N GLY A 88 7.87 -13.27 -5.30
CA GLY A 88 8.30 -12.51 -4.14
C GLY A 88 9.39 -11.48 -4.40
N GLY A 89 9.84 -11.33 -5.66
CA GLY A 89 10.81 -10.31 -6.02
C GLY A 89 10.19 -8.91 -6.00
N GLY A 90 10.92 -7.91 -5.50
CA GLY A 90 10.44 -6.55 -5.44
C GLY A 90 10.28 -5.92 -6.82
N LEU A 91 9.12 -5.34 -7.09
CA LEU A 91 8.84 -4.63 -8.34
C LEU A 91 9.00 -3.11 -8.18
N THR A 92 8.92 -2.61 -6.96
CA THR A 92 8.94 -1.18 -6.67
C THR A 92 9.90 -0.88 -5.52
N GLU A 93 10.23 0.40 -5.37
CA GLU A 93 10.82 0.86 -4.12
C GLU A 93 9.84 0.62 -2.96
N THR A 94 10.34 0.64 -1.74
CA THR A 94 9.53 0.46 -0.56
C THR A 94 9.07 1.81 -0.04
N TRP A 95 7.75 1.96 0.12
CA TRP A 95 7.17 3.13 0.77
C TRP A 95 7.27 2.92 2.28
N ASN A 96 7.93 3.85 2.96
CA ASN A 96 8.07 3.83 4.41
C ASN A 96 7.32 5.01 5.00
N TYR A 97 6.51 4.77 6.01
CA TYR A 97 5.72 5.82 6.62
C TYR A 97 5.49 5.56 8.10
N ARG A 98 5.52 6.61 8.88
CA ARG A 98 5.14 6.56 10.28
C ARG A 98 3.76 7.17 10.42
N LEU A 99 2.77 6.29 10.61
CA LEU A 99 1.37 6.69 10.73
C LEU A 99 1.06 6.97 12.19
N ALA A 100 0.52 8.15 12.44
CA ALA A 100 0.06 8.55 13.77
C ALA A 100 -1.41 8.88 13.71
N ASN A 101 -2.08 8.78 14.85
CA ASN A 101 -3.47 9.17 14.97
C ASN A 101 -3.56 10.68 14.79
N PRO A 102 -4.36 11.16 13.82
CA PRO A 102 -4.49 12.61 13.57
C PRO A 102 -5.18 13.36 14.69
#